data_791d30f06d859d031e4d61d822cb6b1d
#
_entry.id   791d30f06d859d031e4d61d822cb6b1d
#
_cell.length_a   1.000
_cell.length_b   1.000
_cell.length_c   1.000
_cell.angle_alpha   90.00
_cell.angle_beta   90.00
_cell.angle_gamma   90.00
#
_symmetry.space_group_name_H-M   'P 1'
#
loop_
_entity.id
_entity.type
_entity.pdbx_description
1 polymer ?
#
loop_
_entity_poly.entity_id
_entity_poly.type
_entity_poly.pdbx_seq_one_letter_code
_entity_poly.pdbx_strand_id
1 'polypeptide(L)'
;EDQSGQMAEVGFSLYTELLERAVKSIKAGKLPDVDDIDRHGADVELHLPALIPDAYLPDPHTRLTLYKRISAARDVAALRELQVEMIDRFGLLPEQAKHLFAIAELKLDATALGIRKLDLGNKGGRIQFVEKPNVDPMSVIRLIQGQPKHYRMDGPDKLRITLELPDPALRFNAARGLLTTLQPTQ
;
A
#
# COMPACT_ATOMS: atom_id res chain seq x y z
N GLU A 1 25.17 -3.54 6.42
CA GLU A 1 24.56 -4.86 6.10
C GLU A 1 23.10 -4.97 6.55
N ASP A 2 22.68 -4.24 7.59
CA ASP A 2 21.30 -4.29 8.11
C ASP A 2 20.28 -3.45 7.33
N GLN A 3 20.71 -2.55 6.45
CA GLN A 3 19.79 -1.65 5.74
C GLN A 3 18.97 -2.35 4.66
N SER A 4 19.46 -3.43 4.08
CA SER A 4 18.71 -4.19 3.06
C SER A 4 17.55 -4.99 3.66
N GLY A 5 17.72 -5.49 4.91
CA GLY A 5 16.66 -6.19 5.64
C GLY A 5 15.53 -5.26 6.08
N GLN A 6 15.84 -4.07 6.55
CA GLN A 6 14.85 -3.07 6.93
C GLN A 6 14.05 -2.54 5.74
N MET A 7 14.65 -2.42 4.57
CA MET A 7 13.94 -2.02 3.35
C MET A 7 12.90 -3.05 2.92
N ALA A 8 13.17 -4.34 3.13
CA ALA A 8 12.21 -5.40 2.85
C ALA A 8 11.05 -5.42 3.88
N GLU A 9 11.29 -5.01 5.12
CA GLU A 9 10.29 -5.01 6.19
C GLU A 9 9.35 -3.80 6.16
N VAL A 10 9.84 -2.63 5.76
CA VAL A 10 9.10 -1.35 5.84
C VAL A 10 8.25 -1.08 4.60
N GLY A 11 8.40 -1.87 3.55
CA GLY A 11 7.75 -1.58 2.27
C GLY A 11 8.48 -0.47 1.51
N PHE A 12 8.87 -0.79 0.31
CA PHE A 12 9.73 0.08 -0.49
C PHE A 12 9.06 1.40 -0.89
N SER A 13 7.72 1.41 -1.01
CA SER A 13 6.96 2.62 -1.33
C SER A 13 7.13 3.72 -0.27
N LEU A 14 7.14 3.37 1.01
CA LEU A 14 7.35 4.33 2.09
C LEU A 14 8.77 4.91 2.06
N TYR A 15 9.78 4.07 1.82
CA TYR A 15 11.17 4.52 1.69
C TYR A 15 11.34 5.51 0.53
N THR A 16 10.76 5.20 -0.62
CA THR A 16 10.83 6.07 -1.80
C THR A 16 10.14 7.41 -1.54
N GLU A 17 8.96 7.40 -0.93
CA GLU A 17 8.24 8.62 -0.56
C GLU A 17 9.04 9.48 0.43
N LEU A 18 9.64 8.86 1.44
CA LEU A 18 10.49 9.55 2.41
C LEU A 18 11.73 10.15 1.74
N LEU A 19 12.36 9.41 0.83
CA LEU A 19 13.54 9.88 0.10
C LEU A 19 13.20 11.05 -0.82
N GLU A 20 12.08 10.99 -1.55
CA GLU A 20 11.62 12.10 -2.39
C GLU A 20 11.34 13.36 -1.58
N ARG A 21 10.71 13.22 -0.42
CA ARG A 21 10.46 14.34 0.49
C ARG A 21 11.75 14.93 1.01
N ALA A 22 12.67 14.07 1.45
CA ALA A 22 13.99 14.52 1.91
C ALA A 22 14.72 15.31 0.83
N VAL A 23 14.71 14.82 -0.41
CA VAL A 23 15.35 15.51 -1.55
C VAL A 23 14.65 16.83 -1.86
N LYS A 24 13.33 16.87 -1.89
CA LYS A 24 12.56 18.11 -2.11
C LYS A 24 12.78 19.12 -1.00
N SER A 25 12.80 18.68 0.25
CA SER A 25 13.01 19.54 1.41
C SER A 25 14.41 20.10 1.45
N ILE A 26 15.42 19.32 1.09
CA ILE A 26 16.82 19.77 0.99
C ILE A 26 16.95 20.80 -0.13
N LYS A 27 16.32 20.58 -1.29
CA LYS A 27 16.31 21.54 -2.40
C LYS A 27 15.61 22.85 -2.07
N ALA A 28 14.58 22.78 -1.21
CA ALA A 28 13.82 23.95 -0.76
C ALA A 28 14.44 24.63 0.46
N GLY A 29 15.50 24.07 1.05
CA GLY A 29 16.14 24.57 2.27
C GLY A 29 15.31 24.39 3.53
N LYS A 30 14.34 23.48 3.53
CA LYS A 30 13.44 23.16 4.65
C LYS A 30 13.70 21.75 5.16
N LEU A 31 13.57 21.56 6.48
CA LEU A 31 13.54 20.22 7.05
C LEU A 31 12.22 19.50 6.66
N PRO A 32 12.26 18.19 6.43
CA PRO A 32 11.06 17.44 6.10
C PRO A 32 10.01 17.58 7.21
N ASP A 33 8.81 18.00 6.84
CA ASP A 33 7.69 18.11 7.76
C ASP A 33 6.98 16.75 7.86
N VAL A 34 6.83 16.25 9.09
CA VAL A 34 6.21 14.95 9.35
C VAL A 34 4.72 14.96 8.97
N ASP A 35 4.09 16.14 9.02
CA ASP A 35 2.68 16.31 8.67
C ASP A 35 2.40 16.20 7.16
N ASP A 36 3.42 16.28 6.32
CA ASP A 36 3.30 16.09 4.87
C ASP A 36 3.05 14.64 4.47
N ILE A 37 3.16 13.72 5.42
CA ILE A 37 2.87 12.28 5.23
C ILE A 37 1.39 12.07 4.84
N ASP A 38 0.50 12.88 5.39
CA ASP A 38 -0.95 12.77 5.16
C ASP A 38 -1.39 13.15 3.73
N ARG A 39 -0.52 13.79 2.95
CA ARG A 39 -0.86 14.28 1.60
C ARG A 39 -0.58 13.28 0.47
N HIS A 40 0.07 12.15 0.74
CA HIS A 40 0.58 11.22 -0.28
C HIS A 40 -0.25 9.94 -0.45
N GLY A 41 -1.44 9.90 0.12
CA GLY A 41 -2.36 8.77 0.00
C GLY A 41 -2.22 7.75 1.12
N ALA A 42 -2.95 6.65 0.98
CA ALA A 42 -3.02 5.59 1.99
C ALA A 42 -1.70 4.85 2.15
N ASP A 43 -1.40 4.45 3.37
CA ASP A 43 -0.32 3.52 3.67
C ASP A 43 -0.89 2.10 3.68
N VAL A 44 -0.35 1.21 2.85
CA VAL A 44 -0.77 -0.19 2.75
C VAL A 44 0.38 -1.10 3.14
N GLU A 45 0.19 -1.85 4.24
CA GLU A 45 1.19 -2.78 4.76
C GLU A 45 0.59 -4.18 4.87
N LEU A 46 1.11 -5.13 4.10
CA LEU A 46 0.67 -6.53 4.13
C LEU A 46 1.72 -7.48 4.71
N HIS A 47 2.83 -6.96 5.22
CA HIS A 47 3.90 -7.73 5.89
C HIS A 47 4.45 -8.85 5.02
N LEU A 48 4.76 -8.54 3.78
CA LEU A 48 5.35 -9.47 2.82
C LEU A 48 6.37 -8.74 1.94
N PRO A 49 7.33 -9.45 1.36
CA PRO A 49 8.31 -8.83 0.47
C PRO A 49 7.64 -8.29 -0.80
N ALA A 50 7.78 -6.98 -1.02
CA ALA A 50 7.25 -6.28 -2.19
C ALA A 50 8.33 -5.31 -2.67
N LEU A 51 9.14 -5.75 -3.62
CA LEU A 51 10.33 -5.01 -4.06
C LEU A 51 10.75 -5.44 -5.47
N ILE A 52 11.65 -4.66 -6.07
CA ILE A 52 12.34 -5.03 -7.30
C ILE A 52 13.65 -5.70 -6.91
N PRO A 53 13.81 -7.04 -7.10
CA PRO A 53 15.04 -7.73 -6.70
C PRO A 53 16.26 -7.29 -7.49
N ASP A 54 17.42 -7.29 -6.85
CA ASP A 54 18.72 -7.00 -7.47
C ASP A 54 19.02 -7.98 -8.63
N ALA A 55 18.63 -9.24 -8.44
CA ALA A 55 18.83 -10.27 -9.47
C ALA A 55 18.04 -9.98 -10.75
N TYR A 56 16.89 -9.34 -10.61
CA TYR A 56 16.06 -8.94 -11.74
C TYR A 56 16.53 -7.64 -12.39
N LEU A 57 16.90 -6.67 -11.58
CA LEU A 57 17.37 -5.37 -12.03
C LEU A 57 18.59 -4.94 -11.19
N PRO A 58 19.82 -5.25 -11.66
CA PRO A 58 21.04 -5.00 -10.86
C PRO A 58 21.37 -3.53 -10.63
N ASP A 59 20.99 -2.64 -11.56
CA ASP A 59 21.34 -1.22 -11.46
C ASP A 59 20.48 -0.49 -10.40
N PRO A 60 21.10 0.00 -9.30
CA PRO A 60 20.34 0.69 -8.25
C PRO A 60 19.66 1.97 -8.72
N HIS A 61 20.25 2.70 -9.64
CA HIS A 61 19.70 3.94 -10.17
C HIS A 61 18.42 3.67 -10.96
N THR A 62 18.43 2.66 -11.81
CA THR A 62 17.25 2.24 -12.58
C THR A 62 16.14 1.74 -11.66
N ARG A 63 16.48 0.94 -10.63
CA ARG A 63 15.49 0.51 -9.64
C ARG A 63 14.83 1.71 -8.97
N LEU A 64 15.60 2.66 -8.49
CA LEU A 64 15.08 3.86 -7.83
C LEU A 64 14.14 4.66 -8.75
N THR A 65 14.51 4.82 -10.01
CA THR A 65 13.69 5.50 -11.01
C THR A 65 12.34 4.79 -11.20
N LEU A 66 12.34 3.46 -11.28
CA LEU A 66 11.11 2.67 -11.42
C LEU A 66 10.26 2.73 -10.17
N TYR A 67 10.85 2.68 -8.98
CA TYR A 67 10.09 2.87 -7.74
C TYR A 67 9.38 4.23 -7.70
N LYS A 68 10.05 5.29 -8.11
CA LYS A 68 9.47 6.63 -8.20
C LYS A 68 8.29 6.66 -9.17
N ARG A 69 8.44 6.03 -10.33
CA ARG A 69 7.37 5.96 -11.33
C ARG A 69 6.17 5.16 -10.83
N ILE A 70 6.39 4.07 -10.12
CA ILE A 70 5.33 3.27 -9.50
C ILE A 70 4.58 4.09 -8.45
N SER A 71 5.31 4.77 -7.57
CA SER A 71 4.72 5.62 -6.53
C SER A 71 3.96 6.82 -7.09
N ALA A 72 4.38 7.34 -8.25
CA ALA A 72 3.76 8.48 -8.90
C ALA A 72 2.55 8.11 -9.76
N ALA A 73 2.32 6.83 -10.03
CA ALA A 73 1.19 6.38 -10.84
C ALA A 73 -0.14 6.76 -10.17
N ARG A 74 -1.03 7.35 -10.96
CA ARG A 74 -2.31 7.88 -10.44
C ARG A 74 -3.50 6.98 -10.70
N ASP A 75 -3.34 5.97 -11.54
CA ASP A 75 -4.38 5.02 -11.88
C ASP A 75 -3.80 3.65 -12.21
N VAL A 76 -4.67 2.66 -12.28
CA VAL A 76 -4.30 1.27 -12.58
C VAL A 76 -3.73 1.13 -14.00
N ALA A 77 -4.19 1.93 -14.95
CA ALA A 77 -3.69 1.89 -16.33
C ALA A 77 -2.21 2.28 -16.39
N ALA A 78 -1.81 3.32 -15.65
CA ALA A 78 -0.41 3.73 -15.56
C ALA A 78 0.46 2.64 -14.94
N LEU A 79 -0.02 1.94 -13.92
CA LEU A 79 0.68 0.80 -13.33
C LEU A 79 0.85 -0.36 -14.32
N ARG A 80 -0.18 -0.66 -15.10
CA ARG A 80 -0.12 -1.72 -16.13
C ARG A 80 0.87 -1.39 -17.23
N GLU A 81 0.90 -0.15 -17.68
CA GLU A 81 1.89 0.32 -18.66
C GLU A 81 3.32 0.15 -18.16
N LEU A 82 3.57 0.46 -16.87
CA LEU A 82 4.86 0.23 -16.24
C LEU A 82 5.23 -1.25 -16.19
N GLN A 83 4.28 -2.12 -15.87
CA GLN A 83 4.50 -3.57 -15.86
C GLN A 83 4.92 -4.07 -17.25
N VAL A 84 4.20 -3.65 -18.28
CA VAL A 84 4.53 -4.01 -19.67
C VAL A 84 5.92 -3.53 -20.04
N GLU A 85 6.26 -2.29 -19.72
CA GLU A 85 7.59 -1.72 -20.01
C GLU A 85 8.69 -2.53 -19.29
N MET A 86 8.49 -2.88 -18.03
CA MET A 86 9.47 -3.66 -17.27
C MET A 86 9.63 -5.07 -17.84
N ILE A 87 8.55 -5.73 -18.23
CA ILE A 87 8.59 -7.05 -18.85
C ILE A 87 9.36 -6.99 -20.18
N ASP A 88 9.08 -6.00 -20.99
CA ASP A 88 9.74 -5.80 -22.29
C ASP A 88 11.25 -5.53 -22.13
N ARG A 89 11.64 -4.78 -21.12
CA ARG A 89 13.05 -4.39 -20.91
C ARG A 89 13.86 -5.42 -20.12
N PHE A 90 13.24 -6.07 -19.13
CA PHE A 90 13.97 -6.86 -18.14
C PHE A 90 13.48 -8.31 -18.01
N GLY A 91 12.42 -8.70 -18.70
CA GLY A 91 11.83 -10.03 -18.63
C GLY A 91 10.67 -10.12 -17.63
N LEU A 92 10.16 -11.33 -17.45
CA LEU A 92 9.01 -11.59 -16.59
C LEU A 92 9.24 -11.08 -15.15
N LEU A 93 8.23 -10.47 -14.57
CA LEU A 93 8.28 -9.95 -13.22
C LEU A 93 8.44 -11.10 -12.20
N PRO A 94 9.42 -11.00 -11.28
CA PRO A 94 9.47 -11.92 -10.16
C PRO A 94 8.31 -11.64 -9.18
N GLU A 95 8.02 -12.62 -8.33
CA GLU A 95 6.89 -12.59 -7.40
C GLU A 95 6.88 -11.33 -6.51
N GLN A 96 8.04 -10.95 -6.00
CA GLN A 96 8.20 -9.76 -5.16
C GLN A 96 7.86 -8.46 -5.90
N ALA A 97 8.16 -8.38 -7.20
CA ALA A 97 7.79 -7.23 -8.03
C ALA A 97 6.29 -7.23 -8.34
N LYS A 98 5.68 -8.38 -8.56
CA LYS A 98 4.22 -8.51 -8.70
C LYS A 98 3.49 -8.02 -7.45
N HIS A 99 3.99 -8.38 -6.27
CA HIS A 99 3.46 -7.90 -4.98
C HIS A 99 3.55 -6.38 -4.87
N LEU A 100 4.65 -5.79 -5.31
CA LEU A 100 4.84 -4.35 -5.31
C LEU A 100 3.75 -3.63 -6.13
N PHE A 101 3.46 -4.13 -7.33
CA PHE A 101 2.39 -3.58 -8.17
C PHE A 101 1.00 -3.80 -7.57
N ALA A 102 0.75 -4.97 -6.99
CA ALA A 102 -0.53 -5.26 -6.33
C ALA A 102 -0.76 -4.34 -5.12
N ILE A 103 0.26 -4.07 -4.32
CA ILE A 103 0.19 -3.11 -3.22
C ILE A 103 -0.06 -1.69 -3.74
N ALA A 104 0.59 -1.30 -4.83
CA ALA A 104 0.37 0.00 -5.45
C ALA A 104 -1.09 0.18 -5.91
N GLU A 105 -1.70 -0.85 -6.48
CA GLU A 105 -3.13 -0.83 -6.84
C GLU A 105 -4.03 -0.69 -5.60
N LEU A 106 -3.77 -1.45 -4.54
CA LEU A 106 -4.50 -1.34 -3.28
C LEU A 106 -4.39 0.06 -2.68
N LYS A 107 -3.23 0.68 -2.76
CA LYS A 107 -2.99 2.04 -2.29
C LYS A 107 -3.86 3.05 -3.03
N LEU A 108 -4.01 2.91 -4.34
CA LEU A 108 -4.91 3.78 -5.14
C LEU A 108 -6.36 3.63 -4.68
N ASP A 109 -6.84 2.41 -4.53
CA ASP A 109 -8.21 2.13 -4.09
C ASP A 109 -8.47 2.62 -2.66
N ALA A 110 -7.56 2.36 -1.75
CA ALA A 110 -7.66 2.79 -0.36
C ALA A 110 -7.64 4.32 -0.24
N THR A 111 -6.81 5.00 -1.01
CA THR A 111 -6.74 6.46 -1.06
C THR A 111 -8.08 7.05 -1.51
N ALA A 112 -8.68 6.48 -2.55
CA ALA A 112 -9.97 6.93 -3.08
C ALA A 112 -11.10 6.82 -2.05
N LEU A 113 -11.02 5.83 -1.15
CA LEU A 113 -12.00 5.63 -0.07
C LEU A 113 -11.74 6.50 1.18
N GLY A 114 -10.65 7.23 1.22
CA GLY A 114 -10.29 7.99 2.42
C GLY A 114 -9.75 7.10 3.54
N ILE A 115 -9.04 6.05 3.18
CA ILE A 115 -8.30 5.22 4.11
C ILE A 115 -6.91 5.80 4.30
N ARG A 116 -6.52 6.02 5.54
CA ARG A 116 -5.18 6.49 5.90
C ARG A 116 -4.18 5.34 5.96
N LYS A 117 -4.60 4.21 6.54
CA LYS A 117 -3.75 3.03 6.68
C LYS A 117 -4.57 1.74 6.56
N LEU A 118 -4.04 0.80 5.80
CA LEU A 118 -4.52 -0.58 5.71
C LEU A 118 -3.35 -1.49 6.10
N ASP A 119 -3.49 -2.17 7.24
CA ASP A 119 -2.48 -3.08 7.78
C ASP A 119 -3.09 -4.46 7.96
N LEU A 120 -2.58 -5.46 7.24
CA LEU A 120 -3.00 -6.85 7.35
C LEU A 120 -1.79 -7.78 7.40
N GLY A 121 -1.68 -8.51 8.50
CA GLY A 121 -0.68 -9.56 8.71
C GLY A 121 -1.30 -10.94 8.86
N ASN A 122 -0.56 -11.87 9.43
CA ASN A 122 -0.96 -13.27 9.61
C ASN A 122 -2.30 -13.46 10.35
N LYS A 123 -2.61 -12.57 11.28
CA LYS A 123 -3.78 -12.69 12.17
C LYS A 123 -4.80 -11.57 11.97
N GLY A 124 -4.68 -10.84 10.88
CA GLY A 124 -5.49 -9.67 10.61
C GLY A 124 -4.71 -8.38 10.84
N GLY A 125 -5.39 -7.34 11.26
CA GLY A 125 -4.81 -6.01 11.44
C GLY A 125 -5.86 -4.94 11.63
N ARG A 126 -5.74 -3.86 10.88
CA ARG A 126 -6.66 -2.72 11.02
C ARG A 126 -6.74 -1.87 9.76
N ILE A 127 -7.87 -1.18 9.63
CA ILE A 127 -8.04 -0.07 8.71
C ILE A 127 -8.21 1.20 9.54
N GLN A 128 -7.43 2.23 9.23
CA GLN A 128 -7.60 3.56 9.80
C GLN A 128 -8.13 4.51 8.73
N PHE A 129 -9.22 5.19 9.04
CA PHE A 129 -9.88 6.12 8.13
C PHE A 129 -9.43 7.56 8.40
N VAL A 130 -9.50 8.42 7.36
CA VAL A 130 -9.44 9.86 7.53
C VAL A 130 -10.72 10.36 8.21
N GLU A 131 -10.75 11.65 8.61
CA GLU A 131 -11.88 12.21 9.34
C GLU A 131 -13.21 12.11 8.59
N LYS A 132 -13.19 12.32 7.27
CA LYS A 132 -14.37 12.23 6.39
C LYS A 132 -14.12 11.24 5.25
N PRO A 133 -14.17 9.94 5.53
CA PRO A 133 -13.89 8.94 4.50
C PRO A 133 -15.02 8.84 3.48
N ASN A 134 -14.65 8.48 2.26
CA ASN A 134 -15.60 8.18 1.17
C ASN A 134 -15.98 6.70 1.20
N VAL A 135 -16.52 6.24 2.32
CA VAL A 135 -16.98 4.85 2.49
C VAL A 135 -18.47 4.86 2.81
N ASP A 136 -19.14 3.74 2.51
CA ASP A 136 -20.53 3.55 2.93
C ASP A 136 -20.56 3.15 4.41
N PRO A 137 -21.09 4.01 5.33
CA PRO A 137 -21.16 3.67 6.75
C PRO A 137 -21.95 2.39 7.03
N MET A 138 -22.96 2.11 6.20
CA MET A 138 -23.76 0.89 6.35
C MET A 138 -22.96 -0.37 6.05
N SER A 139 -21.97 -0.31 5.14
CA SER A 139 -21.11 -1.46 4.86
C SER A 139 -20.24 -1.82 6.06
N VAL A 140 -19.72 -0.81 6.77
CA VAL A 140 -18.96 -1.02 8.01
C VAL A 140 -19.84 -1.66 9.08
N ILE A 141 -21.04 -1.15 9.26
CA ILE A 141 -22.02 -1.68 10.23
C ILE A 141 -22.35 -3.13 9.90
N ARG A 142 -22.60 -3.45 8.63
CA ARG A 142 -22.90 -4.82 8.18
C ARG A 142 -21.74 -5.79 8.43
N LEU A 143 -20.51 -5.37 8.21
CA LEU A 143 -19.33 -6.18 8.53
C LEU A 143 -19.28 -6.52 10.02
N ILE A 144 -19.47 -5.53 10.88
CA ILE A 144 -19.40 -5.70 12.32
C ILE A 144 -20.55 -6.57 12.83
N GLN A 145 -21.77 -6.33 12.35
CA GLN A 145 -22.96 -7.09 12.76
C GLN A 145 -22.97 -8.51 12.21
N GLY A 146 -22.55 -8.68 10.95
CA GLY A 146 -22.51 -9.99 10.29
C GLY A 146 -21.38 -10.88 10.76
N GLN A 147 -20.23 -10.30 11.08
CA GLN A 147 -19.03 -11.03 11.47
C GLN A 147 -18.36 -10.39 12.69
N PRO A 148 -19.02 -10.38 13.86
CA PRO A 148 -18.51 -9.67 15.05
C PRO A 148 -17.23 -10.27 15.62
N LYS A 149 -16.89 -11.52 15.28
CA LYS A 149 -15.64 -12.16 15.67
C LYS A 149 -14.46 -11.64 14.84
N HIS A 150 -14.72 -11.13 13.64
CA HIS A 150 -13.69 -10.71 12.70
C HIS A 150 -13.53 -9.20 12.62
N TYR A 151 -14.59 -8.45 12.86
CA TYR A 151 -14.60 -6.99 12.68
C TYR A 151 -15.19 -6.28 13.87
N ARG A 152 -14.47 -5.26 14.37
CA ARG A 152 -15.00 -4.35 15.38
C ARG A 152 -14.34 -2.99 15.30
N MET A 153 -15.05 -1.96 15.71
CA MET A 153 -14.46 -0.63 15.82
C MET A 153 -13.52 -0.55 17.03
N ASP A 154 -12.38 0.09 16.84
CA ASP A 154 -11.39 0.40 17.86
C ASP A 154 -11.18 1.91 17.86
N GLY A 155 -12.09 2.62 18.52
CA GLY A 155 -12.19 4.07 18.44
C GLY A 155 -13.02 4.54 17.23
N PRO A 156 -13.09 5.86 16.97
CA PRO A 156 -13.97 6.40 15.94
C PRO A 156 -13.48 6.24 14.51
N ASP A 157 -12.18 5.99 14.32
CA ASP A 157 -11.52 6.01 13.02
C ASP A 157 -10.84 4.70 12.63
N LYS A 158 -10.90 3.67 13.48
CA LYS A 158 -10.20 2.40 13.25
C LYS A 158 -11.14 1.23 13.24
N LEU A 159 -11.03 0.40 12.21
CA LEU A 159 -11.71 -0.90 12.13
C LEU A 159 -10.69 -2.00 12.39
N ARG A 160 -10.86 -2.74 13.47
CA ARG A 160 -10.03 -3.89 13.82
C ARG A 160 -10.48 -5.13 13.04
N ILE A 161 -9.51 -5.84 12.50
CA ILE A 161 -9.74 -7.03 11.68
C ILE A 161 -9.02 -8.22 12.32
N THR A 162 -9.75 -9.29 12.59
CA THR A 162 -9.20 -10.53 13.14
C THR A 162 -9.51 -11.67 12.17
N LEU A 163 -8.52 -11.99 11.32
CA LEU A 163 -8.62 -13.02 10.29
C LEU A 163 -7.32 -13.81 10.22
N GLU A 164 -7.42 -15.11 10.02
CA GLU A 164 -6.25 -15.96 9.75
C GLU A 164 -5.83 -15.80 8.29
N LEU A 165 -4.71 -15.11 8.06
CA LEU A 165 -4.19 -14.78 6.73
C LEU A 165 -2.71 -15.20 6.62
N PRO A 166 -2.40 -16.50 6.74
CA PRO A 166 -1.00 -16.94 6.74
C PRO A 166 -0.28 -16.76 5.41
N ASP A 167 -1.03 -16.79 4.29
CA ASP A 167 -0.45 -16.68 2.95
C ASP A 167 -0.63 -15.29 2.36
N PRO A 168 0.36 -14.78 1.59
CA PRO A 168 0.24 -13.49 0.89
C PRO A 168 -1.02 -13.39 0.02
N ALA A 169 -1.38 -14.45 -0.71
CA ALA A 169 -2.58 -14.48 -1.54
C ALA A 169 -3.85 -14.22 -0.73
N LEU A 170 -3.97 -14.79 0.46
CA LEU A 170 -5.10 -14.56 1.35
C LEU A 170 -5.17 -13.10 1.81
N ARG A 171 -4.03 -12.48 2.11
CA ARG A 171 -3.96 -11.07 2.50
C ARG A 171 -4.39 -10.14 1.37
N PHE A 172 -3.92 -10.39 0.15
CA PHE A 172 -4.34 -9.61 -1.02
C PHE A 172 -5.85 -9.75 -1.28
N ASN A 173 -6.37 -10.97 -1.22
CA ASN A 173 -7.79 -11.23 -1.42
C ASN A 173 -8.66 -10.57 -0.34
N ALA A 174 -8.24 -10.65 0.92
CA ALA A 174 -8.92 -9.99 2.03
C ALA A 174 -8.92 -8.47 1.87
N ALA A 175 -7.78 -7.88 1.52
CA ALA A 175 -7.66 -6.44 1.29
C ALA A 175 -8.56 -5.98 0.13
N ARG A 176 -8.52 -6.65 -1.01
CA ARG A 176 -9.37 -6.33 -2.16
C ARG A 176 -10.85 -6.46 -1.83
N GLY A 177 -11.21 -7.54 -1.15
CA GLY A 177 -12.60 -7.78 -0.74
C GLY A 177 -13.13 -6.70 0.20
N LEU A 178 -12.33 -6.28 1.18
CA LEU A 178 -12.67 -5.21 2.10
C LEU A 178 -12.84 -3.87 1.38
N LEU A 179 -11.90 -3.51 0.51
CA LEU A 179 -11.98 -2.26 -0.26
C LEU A 179 -13.20 -2.24 -1.17
N THR A 180 -13.54 -3.37 -1.80
CA THR A 180 -14.76 -3.48 -2.61
C THR A 180 -16.02 -3.34 -1.76
N THR A 181 -16.06 -3.98 -0.59
CA THR A 181 -17.21 -3.93 0.34
C THR A 181 -17.45 -2.52 0.87
N LEU A 182 -16.39 -1.76 1.11
CA LEU A 182 -16.46 -0.40 1.68
C LEU A 182 -16.79 0.67 0.64
N GLN A 183 -16.76 0.35 -0.65
CA GLN A 183 -17.09 1.33 -1.69
C GLN A 183 -18.52 1.86 -1.53
N PRO A 184 -18.74 3.18 -1.74
CA PRO A 184 -20.08 3.74 -1.71
C PRO A 184 -20.96 3.11 -2.79
N THR A 185 -22.20 2.81 -2.45
CA THR A 185 -23.19 2.38 -3.43
C THR A 185 -23.52 3.53 -4.36
N GLN A 186 -23.41 3.32 -5.68
CA GLN A 186 -23.81 4.32 -6.69
C GLN A 186 -25.33 4.49 -6.70
#